data_ff57532605de7acef1815ba85a03c036
#
_entry.id   ff57532605de7acef1815ba85a03c036
#
_cell.length_a   1.000
_cell.length_b   1.000
_cell.length_c   1.000
_cell.angle_alpha   90.00
_cell.angle_beta   90.00
_cell.angle_gamma   90.00
#
_symmetry.space_group_name_H-M   'P 1'
#
loop_
_entity.id
_entity.type
_entity.pdbx_description
1 polymer ?
#
loop_
_entity_poly.entity_id
_entity_poly.type
_entity_poly.pdbx_seq_one_letter_code
_entity_poly.pdbx_strand_id
1 'polypeptide(L)'
;MLDRTIAQLPGHPGSPRVIAVANQKGGVGKTTTAVNLATAMAAIGERVLLIDLDSQGNASTNLGVEASARDTGSYALLLGQASLYDTARATDIPDLFLVPSDANLAGAEVEIATASYREFRLQQALHAASEAGSPFTYVLIDCPPSLGLLTINALVAADAVLIPLQCEFFALEGLSQLIRTIERVRQHLNPKLALQGIVLTMFDRRNNLSELVAADARGFFGDRVYDTVIPRNVRISEAPSHGKPILLYDIRSPGAQAYVRLAAEVLRRERTLA
;
A
#
# COMPACT_ATOMS: atom_id res chain seq x y z
N MET A 1 -17.77 -11.43 -18.56
CA MET A 1 -17.20 -11.41 -17.20
C MET A 1 -16.34 -12.66 -17.03
N LEU A 2 -15.03 -12.55 -17.04
CA LEU A 2 -14.15 -13.69 -16.81
C LEU A 2 -14.00 -13.80 -15.29
N ASP A 3 -14.81 -14.67 -14.69
CA ASP A 3 -14.67 -15.09 -13.29
C ASP A 3 -13.40 -15.97 -13.20
N ARG A 4 -12.24 -15.33 -13.22
CA ARG A 4 -10.97 -16.01 -12.97
C ARG A 4 -10.83 -16.15 -11.47
N THR A 5 -11.21 -17.30 -10.96
CA THR A 5 -10.91 -17.68 -9.57
C THR A 5 -9.38 -17.61 -9.39
N ILE A 6 -8.91 -16.84 -8.43
CA ILE A 6 -7.47 -16.61 -8.17
C ILE A 6 -6.72 -17.93 -8.02
N ALA A 7 -7.35 -18.95 -7.41
CA ALA A 7 -6.81 -20.30 -7.27
C ALA A 7 -6.51 -21.02 -8.61
N GLN A 8 -7.02 -20.53 -9.74
CA GLN A 8 -6.76 -21.10 -11.08
C GLN A 8 -5.65 -20.39 -11.83
N LEU A 9 -5.09 -19.30 -11.27
CA LEU A 9 -3.98 -18.60 -11.89
C LEU A 9 -2.68 -19.40 -11.68
N PRO A 10 -1.76 -19.42 -12.68
CA PRO A 10 -0.47 -20.04 -12.48
C PRO A 10 0.31 -19.34 -11.37
N GLY A 11 0.86 -20.13 -10.46
CA GLY A 11 1.70 -19.63 -9.38
C GLY A 11 2.93 -18.89 -9.90
N HIS A 12 3.39 -17.90 -9.14
CA HIS A 12 4.67 -17.23 -9.38
C HIS A 12 5.81 -18.11 -8.83
N PRO A 13 6.97 -18.25 -9.49
CA PRO A 13 8.06 -19.11 -9.06
C PRO A 13 8.80 -18.65 -7.80
N GLY A 14 8.40 -17.55 -7.18
CA GLY A 14 8.96 -17.01 -5.94
C GLY A 14 7.89 -16.46 -5.01
N SER A 15 8.30 -16.11 -3.78
CA SER A 15 7.41 -15.36 -2.88
C SER A 15 7.18 -13.95 -3.42
N PRO A 16 5.96 -13.41 -3.30
CA PRO A 16 5.68 -12.05 -3.73
C PRO A 16 6.50 -11.04 -2.93
N ARG A 17 6.88 -9.94 -3.56
CA ARG A 17 7.47 -8.79 -2.86
C ARG A 17 6.38 -8.01 -2.14
N VAL A 18 6.47 -7.90 -0.81
CA VAL A 18 5.46 -7.25 0.04
C VAL A 18 5.90 -5.85 0.43
N ILE A 19 5.12 -4.84 0.09
CA ILE A 19 5.42 -3.42 0.37
C ILE A 19 4.27 -2.80 1.16
N ALA A 20 4.55 -2.34 2.39
CA ALA A 20 3.59 -1.57 3.18
C ALA A 20 3.65 -0.08 2.78
N VAL A 21 2.49 0.52 2.51
CA VAL A 21 2.37 1.97 2.28
C VAL A 21 1.90 2.62 3.56
N ALA A 22 2.81 3.24 4.30
CA ALA A 22 2.55 3.68 5.67
C ALA A 22 2.96 5.13 5.91
N ASN A 23 2.15 5.84 6.69
CA ASN A 23 2.47 7.10 7.36
C ASN A 23 1.43 7.32 8.46
N GLN A 24 1.87 7.77 9.65
CA GLN A 24 0.98 8.03 10.77
C GLN A 24 0.05 9.24 10.55
N LYS A 25 0.43 10.16 9.64
CA LYS A 25 -0.37 11.35 9.36
C LYS A 25 -1.53 11.00 8.41
N GLY A 26 -2.74 11.44 8.76
CA GLY A 26 -3.89 11.38 7.86
C GLY A 26 -3.75 12.33 6.67
N GLY A 27 -4.35 11.98 5.54
CA GLY A 27 -4.43 12.86 4.37
C GLY A 27 -3.16 13.02 3.54
N VAL A 28 -2.05 12.33 3.84
CA VAL A 28 -0.78 12.45 3.09
C VAL A 28 -0.76 11.69 1.76
N GLY A 29 -1.86 11.02 1.40
CA GLY A 29 -1.97 10.27 0.15
C GLY A 29 -1.52 8.81 0.23
N LYS A 30 -1.59 8.14 1.39
CA LYS A 30 -1.30 6.69 1.54
C LYS A 30 -2.15 5.86 0.59
N THR A 31 -3.44 5.84 0.81
CA THR A 31 -4.42 5.11 -0.02
C THR A 31 -4.32 5.47 -1.49
N THR A 32 -4.21 6.77 -1.78
CA THR A 32 -4.04 7.25 -3.17
C THR A 32 -2.78 6.68 -3.79
N THR A 33 -1.67 6.63 -3.03
CA THR A 33 -0.41 6.07 -3.52
C THR A 33 -0.50 4.55 -3.67
N ALA A 34 -1.06 3.84 -2.69
CA ALA A 34 -1.22 2.39 -2.74
C ALA A 34 -2.04 1.95 -3.96
N VAL A 35 -3.22 2.55 -4.16
CA VAL A 35 -4.12 2.24 -5.28
C VAL A 35 -3.48 2.55 -6.63
N ASN A 36 -2.94 3.76 -6.80
CA ASN A 36 -2.43 4.19 -8.11
C ASN A 36 -1.08 3.56 -8.46
N LEU A 37 -0.24 3.26 -7.46
CA LEU A 37 0.99 2.49 -7.66
C LEU A 37 0.65 1.06 -8.07
N ALA A 38 -0.29 0.38 -7.34
CA ALA A 38 -0.75 -0.95 -7.69
C ALA A 38 -1.31 -1.02 -9.11
N THR A 39 -2.15 -0.04 -9.48
CA THR A 39 -2.71 0.07 -10.84
C THR A 39 -1.61 0.27 -11.89
N ALA A 40 -0.64 1.14 -11.62
CA ALA A 40 0.46 1.39 -12.56
C ALA A 40 1.37 0.17 -12.72
N MET A 41 1.64 -0.57 -11.64
CA MET A 41 2.43 -1.82 -11.69
C MET A 41 1.69 -2.91 -12.46
N ALA A 42 0.37 -3.07 -12.25
CA ALA A 42 -0.46 -4.00 -13.03
C ALA A 42 -0.48 -3.65 -14.52
N ALA A 43 -0.57 -2.36 -14.86
CA ALA A 43 -0.57 -1.89 -16.25
C ALA A 43 0.73 -2.19 -17.02
N ILE A 44 1.84 -2.45 -16.32
CA ILE A 44 3.13 -2.82 -16.92
C ILE A 44 3.46 -4.32 -16.77
N GLY A 45 2.46 -5.13 -16.44
CA GLY A 45 2.52 -6.59 -16.47
C GLY A 45 2.85 -7.28 -15.15
N GLU A 46 2.91 -6.57 -14.05
CA GLU A 46 3.04 -7.19 -12.74
C GLU A 46 1.68 -7.69 -12.25
N ARG A 47 1.65 -8.85 -11.59
CA ARG A 47 0.42 -9.33 -10.94
C ARG A 47 0.39 -8.87 -9.49
N VAL A 48 -0.48 -7.91 -9.20
CA VAL A 48 -0.48 -7.16 -7.95
C VAL A 48 -1.69 -7.50 -7.09
N LEU A 49 -1.46 -7.77 -5.81
CA LEU A 49 -2.49 -7.80 -4.79
C LEU A 49 -2.41 -6.52 -3.94
N LEU A 50 -3.50 -5.80 -3.83
CA LEU A 50 -3.66 -4.71 -2.87
C LEU A 50 -4.44 -5.21 -1.65
N ILE A 51 -3.93 -5.01 -0.44
CA ILE A 51 -4.61 -5.31 0.81
C ILE A 51 -4.99 -3.98 1.48
N ASP A 52 -6.29 -3.75 1.65
CA ASP A 52 -6.83 -2.58 2.35
C ASP A 52 -6.91 -2.89 3.85
N LEU A 53 -6.05 -2.28 4.66
CA LEU A 53 -6.03 -2.41 6.12
C LEU A 53 -6.59 -1.18 6.85
N ASP A 54 -7.21 -0.24 6.15
CA ASP A 54 -7.91 0.87 6.78
C ASP A 54 -9.41 0.55 6.88
N SER A 55 -9.98 0.59 8.08
CA SER A 55 -11.42 0.34 8.31
C SER A 55 -12.33 1.34 7.58
N GLN A 56 -11.79 2.47 7.12
CA GLN A 56 -12.53 3.39 6.24
C GLN A 56 -12.77 2.81 4.85
N GLY A 57 -12.01 1.78 4.43
CA GLY A 57 -12.19 1.08 3.17
C GLY A 57 -11.99 1.96 1.94
N ASN A 58 -11.11 2.97 2.04
CA ASN A 58 -10.90 3.94 0.97
C ASN A 58 -10.22 3.30 -0.25
N ALA A 59 -9.28 2.37 -0.08
CA ALA A 59 -8.69 1.66 -1.20
C ALA A 59 -9.72 0.81 -1.94
N SER A 60 -10.60 0.15 -1.18
CA SER A 60 -11.71 -0.64 -1.72
C SER A 60 -12.68 0.22 -2.54
N THR A 61 -13.07 1.39 -2.00
CA THR A 61 -13.92 2.36 -2.72
C THR A 61 -13.26 2.87 -4.00
N ASN A 62 -11.98 3.19 -3.95
CA ASN A 62 -11.21 3.70 -5.10
C ASN A 62 -11.07 2.67 -6.24
N LEU A 63 -11.26 1.39 -5.95
CA LEU A 63 -11.29 0.30 -6.93
C LEU A 63 -12.71 -0.15 -7.28
N GLY A 64 -13.73 0.66 -6.94
CA GLY A 64 -15.12 0.42 -7.30
C GLY A 64 -15.82 -0.66 -6.49
N VAL A 65 -15.24 -1.13 -5.39
CA VAL A 65 -15.88 -2.13 -4.52
C VAL A 65 -16.76 -1.42 -3.50
N GLU A 66 -18.07 -1.55 -3.67
CA GLU A 66 -19.06 -0.98 -2.76
C GLU A 66 -19.05 -1.65 -1.38
N ALA A 67 -19.45 -0.92 -0.34
CA ALA A 67 -19.45 -1.42 1.04
C ALA A 67 -20.30 -2.69 1.20
N SER A 68 -21.43 -2.78 0.50
CA SER A 68 -22.32 -3.95 0.47
C SER A 68 -21.71 -5.22 -0.14
N ALA A 69 -20.60 -5.09 -0.86
CA ALA A 69 -19.91 -6.21 -1.52
C ALA A 69 -18.62 -6.63 -0.79
N ARG A 70 -18.40 -6.19 0.46
CA ARG A 70 -17.18 -6.45 1.24
C ARG A 70 -17.38 -7.47 2.36
N ASP A 71 -18.19 -8.52 2.09
CA ASP A 71 -18.57 -9.51 3.10
C ASP A 71 -17.39 -10.30 3.68
N THR A 72 -16.34 -10.49 2.88
CA THR A 72 -15.13 -11.20 3.28
C THR A 72 -13.92 -10.39 2.82
N GLY A 73 -13.08 -9.98 3.77
CA GLY A 73 -11.95 -9.10 3.50
C GLY A 73 -10.84 -9.19 4.55
N SER A 74 -10.13 -8.08 4.74
CA SER A 74 -8.97 -8.01 5.63
C SER A 74 -9.30 -8.32 7.10
N TYR A 75 -10.52 -8.07 7.56
CA TYR A 75 -10.97 -8.49 8.89
C TYR A 75 -10.92 -10.02 9.03
N ALA A 76 -11.61 -10.75 8.14
CA ALA A 76 -11.64 -12.21 8.18
C ALA A 76 -10.25 -12.83 7.99
N LEU A 77 -9.41 -12.21 7.13
CA LEU A 77 -8.03 -12.63 6.90
C LEU A 77 -7.19 -12.53 8.18
N LEU A 78 -7.24 -11.40 8.90
CA LEU A 78 -6.47 -11.17 10.13
C LEU A 78 -6.90 -12.07 11.28
N LEU A 79 -8.18 -12.40 11.36
CA LEU A 79 -8.70 -13.33 12.36
C LEU A 79 -8.46 -14.79 12.02
N GLY A 80 -7.96 -15.10 10.81
CA GLY A 80 -7.77 -16.47 10.33
C GLY A 80 -9.08 -17.20 10.04
N GLN A 81 -10.16 -16.48 9.82
CA GLN A 81 -11.50 -17.00 9.47
C GLN A 81 -11.60 -17.35 7.98
N ALA A 82 -10.76 -16.75 7.15
CA ALA A 82 -10.71 -16.99 5.72
C ALA A 82 -9.24 -16.93 5.23
N SER A 83 -8.94 -17.69 4.17
CA SER A 83 -7.62 -17.66 3.53
C SER A 83 -7.45 -16.39 2.68
N LEU A 84 -6.21 -16.13 2.21
CA LEU A 84 -5.95 -15.06 1.26
C LEU A 84 -6.76 -15.25 -0.03
N TYR A 85 -6.92 -16.47 -0.50
CA TYR A 85 -7.65 -16.79 -1.72
C TYR A 85 -9.16 -16.59 -1.58
N ASP A 86 -9.70 -16.80 -0.38
CA ASP A 86 -11.13 -16.57 -0.11
C ASP A 86 -11.46 -15.07 0.03
N THR A 87 -10.47 -14.27 0.44
CA THR A 87 -10.66 -12.83 0.69
C THR A 87 -10.28 -11.97 -0.50
N ALA A 88 -9.33 -12.42 -1.32
CA ALA A 88 -8.88 -11.67 -2.49
C ALA A 88 -9.88 -11.80 -3.64
N ARG A 89 -10.10 -10.72 -4.36
CA ARG A 89 -10.99 -10.64 -5.52
C ARG A 89 -10.34 -9.91 -6.68
N ALA A 90 -10.71 -10.28 -7.89
CA ALA A 90 -10.34 -9.54 -9.08
C ALA A 90 -11.00 -8.15 -9.08
N THR A 91 -10.30 -7.15 -9.61
CA THR A 91 -10.84 -5.82 -9.87
C THR A 91 -11.16 -5.68 -11.37
N ASP A 92 -11.74 -4.54 -11.76
CA ASP A 92 -11.93 -4.20 -13.18
C ASP A 92 -10.60 -3.94 -13.91
N ILE A 93 -9.48 -3.94 -13.20
CA ILE A 93 -8.14 -3.71 -13.75
C ILE A 93 -7.46 -5.07 -13.93
N PRO A 94 -7.06 -5.43 -15.15
CA PRO A 94 -6.32 -6.66 -15.39
C PRO A 94 -5.08 -6.77 -14.47
N ASP A 95 -4.84 -7.97 -13.95
CA ASP A 95 -3.72 -8.30 -13.06
C ASP A 95 -3.65 -7.50 -11.74
N LEU A 96 -4.70 -6.75 -11.38
CA LEU A 96 -4.86 -6.13 -10.08
C LEU A 96 -5.98 -6.83 -9.29
N PHE A 97 -5.62 -7.29 -8.10
CA PHE A 97 -6.51 -7.96 -7.14
C PHE A 97 -6.58 -7.15 -5.86
N LEU A 98 -7.67 -7.33 -5.12
CA LEU A 98 -7.94 -6.61 -3.88
C LEU A 98 -8.40 -7.55 -2.76
N VAL A 99 -7.81 -7.44 -1.57
CA VAL A 99 -8.45 -7.84 -0.32
C VAL A 99 -9.13 -6.59 0.24
N PRO A 100 -10.47 -6.52 0.20
CA PRO A 100 -11.18 -5.32 0.62
C PRO A 100 -11.20 -5.19 2.14
N SER A 101 -11.43 -3.96 2.62
CA SER A 101 -11.70 -3.65 4.01
C SER A 101 -13.15 -3.24 4.21
N ASP A 102 -13.68 -3.56 5.39
CA ASP A 102 -15.00 -3.15 5.85
C ASP A 102 -14.94 -2.52 7.26
N ALA A 103 -16.08 -2.03 7.75
CA ALA A 103 -16.17 -1.39 9.06
C ALA A 103 -15.83 -2.31 10.24
N ASN A 104 -15.95 -3.65 10.09
CA ASN A 104 -15.64 -4.61 11.15
C ASN A 104 -14.14 -4.63 11.44
N LEU A 105 -13.30 -4.23 10.49
CA LEU A 105 -11.86 -4.15 10.67
C LEU A 105 -11.46 -3.23 11.84
N ALA A 106 -12.27 -2.24 12.18
CA ALA A 106 -12.04 -1.41 13.38
C ALA A 106 -12.10 -2.23 14.68
N GLY A 107 -12.93 -3.30 14.70
CA GLY A 107 -13.02 -4.23 15.82
C GLY A 107 -11.87 -5.23 15.89
N ALA A 108 -11.21 -5.52 14.77
CA ALA A 108 -10.15 -6.52 14.70
C ALA A 108 -9.00 -6.23 15.68
N GLU A 109 -8.61 -4.96 15.84
CA GLU A 109 -7.54 -4.59 16.80
C GLU A 109 -7.89 -5.00 18.23
N VAL A 110 -9.15 -4.86 18.63
CA VAL A 110 -9.62 -5.24 19.97
C VAL A 110 -9.66 -6.76 20.11
N GLU A 111 -10.16 -7.46 19.10
CA GLU A 111 -10.32 -8.91 19.12
C GLU A 111 -8.98 -9.65 19.13
N ILE A 112 -8.02 -9.19 18.35
CA ILE A 112 -6.69 -9.80 18.30
C ILE A 112 -5.75 -9.28 19.40
N ALA A 113 -6.12 -8.23 20.17
CA ALA A 113 -5.26 -7.62 21.18
C ALA A 113 -4.76 -8.61 22.26
N THR A 114 -5.57 -9.61 22.60
CA THR A 114 -5.23 -10.64 23.59
C THR A 114 -4.72 -11.95 22.96
N ALA A 115 -4.72 -12.04 21.63
CA ALA A 115 -4.30 -13.25 20.94
C ALA A 115 -2.77 -13.41 20.94
N SER A 116 -2.31 -14.65 21.05
CA SER A 116 -0.90 -14.96 20.83
C SER A 116 -0.51 -14.66 19.38
N TYR A 117 0.73 -14.18 19.20
CA TYR A 117 1.26 -13.81 17.88
C TYR A 117 0.39 -12.81 17.11
N ARG A 118 -0.28 -11.91 17.83
CA ARG A 118 -1.18 -10.90 17.27
C ARG A 118 -0.54 -9.97 16.24
N GLU A 119 0.77 -9.72 16.35
CA GLU A 119 1.54 -8.90 15.41
C GLU A 119 1.87 -9.63 14.09
N PHE A 120 1.71 -10.96 14.05
CA PHE A 120 2.13 -11.83 12.94
C PHE A 120 0.97 -12.37 12.10
N ARG A 121 -0.28 -11.95 12.36
CA ARG A 121 -1.47 -12.50 11.69
C ARG A 121 -1.42 -12.35 10.18
N LEU A 122 -1.12 -11.16 9.70
CA LEU A 122 -1.02 -10.92 8.26
C LEU A 122 0.18 -11.66 7.64
N GLN A 123 1.33 -11.69 8.32
CA GLN A 123 2.49 -12.43 7.86
C GLN A 123 2.19 -13.94 7.69
N GLN A 124 1.50 -14.53 8.67
CA GLN A 124 1.09 -15.94 8.61
C GLN A 124 0.16 -16.21 7.43
N ALA A 125 -0.81 -15.33 7.17
CA ALA A 125 -1.73 -15.47 6.05
C ALA A 125 -1.01 -15.37 4.69
N LEU A 126 -0.08 -14.44 4.54
CA LEU A 126 0.73 -14.29 3.32
C LEU A 126 1.70 -15.45 3.13
N HIS A 127 2.30 -15.95 4.21
CA HIS A 127 3.20 -17.10 4.15
C HIS A 127 2.44 -18.36 3.70
N ALA A 128 1.27 -18.64 4.28
CA ALA A 128 0.45 -19.77 3.89
C ALA A 128 0.03 -19.71 2.41
N ALA A 129 -0.30 -18.52 1.92
CA ALA A 129 -0.61 -18.32 0.49
C ALA A 129 0.63 -18.53 -0.40
N SER A 130 1.81 -18.10 0.04
CA SER A 130 3.06 -18.31 -0.70
C SER A 130 3.41 -19.80 -0.80
N GLU A 131 3.28 -20.57 0.28
CA GLU A 131 3.48 -22.03 0.29
C GLU A 131 2.49 -22.76 -0.63
N ALA A 132 1.27 -22.23 -0.77
CA ALA A 132 0.26 -22.75 -1.69
C ALA A 132 0.49 -22.34 -3.16
N GLY A 133 1.58 -21.62 -3.47
CA GLY A 133 1.91 -21.17 -4.82
C GLY A 133 1.23 -19.88 -5.23
N SER A 134 1.41 -18.82 -4.45
CA SER A 134 0.84 -17.50 -4.75
C SER A 134 1.10 -17.05 -6.18
N PRO A 135 0.07 -16.55 -6.91
CA PRO A 135 0.25 -16.07 -8.27
C PRO A 135 0.81 -14.64 -8.33
N PHE A 136 0.87 -13.93 -7.21
CA PHE A 136 1.23 -12.51 -7.17
C PHE A 136 2.74 -12.30 -7.24
N THR A 137 3.15 -11.26 -7.97
CA THR A 137 4.54 -10.78 -8.00
C THR A 137 4.77 -9.73 -6.92
N TYR A 138 3.74 -8.91 -6.67
CA TYR A 138 3.75 -7.88 -5.63
C TYR A 138 2.50 -7.93 -4.75
N VAL A 139 2.69 -7.63 -3.47
CA VAL A 139 1.61 -7.33 -2.52
C VAL A 139 1.83 -5.93 -1.99
N LEU A 140 0.88 -5.03 -2.20
CA LEU A 140 0.87 -3.71 -1.59
C LEU A 140 -0.13 -3.70 -0.42
N ILE A 141 0.24 -3.10 0.70
CA ILE A 141 -0.61 -3.01 1.89
C ILE A 141 -0.90 -1.54 2.16
N ASP A 142 -2.16 -1.11 2.03
CA ASP A 142 -2.60 0.23 2.42
C ASP A 142 -2.84 0.28 3.92
N CYS A 143 -2.04 1.07 4.65
CA CYS A 143 -2.08 1.13 6.11
C CYS A 143 -2.98 2.27 6.61
N PRO A 144 -3.67 2.09 7.76
CA PRO A 144 -4.43 3.14 8.40
C PRO A 144 -3.53 4.30 8.87
N PRO A 145 -4.12 5.49 9.18
CA PRO A 145 -3.38 6.65 9.65
C PRO A 145 -3.03 6.56 11.16
N SER A 146 -2.59 5.39 11.61
CA SER A 146 -2.21 5.14 13.00
C SER A 146 -0.99 4.20 13.04
N LEU A 147 -0.28 4.18 14.14
CA LEU A 147 0.77 3.18 14.42
C LEU A 147 0.23 2.08 15.35
N GLY A 148 -1.05 1.72 15.16
CA GLY A 148 -1.74 0.65 15.89
C GLY A 148 -1.35 -0.76 15.42
N LEU A 149 -2.07 -1.75 15.95
CA LEU A 149 -1.77 -3.17 15.72
C LEU A 149 -1.93 -3.57 14.24
N LEU A 150 -2.85 -2.94 13.48
CA LEU A 150 -2.99 -3.17 12.04
C LEU A 150 -1.74 -2.73 11.28
N THR A 151 -1.23 -1.53 11.58
CA THR A 151 0.01 -1.04 10.96
C THR A 151 1.20 -1.92 11.35
N ILE A 152 1.29 -2.38 12.60
CA ILE A 152 2.35 -3.32 13.02
C ILE A 152 2.23 -4.63 12.24
N ASN A 153 1.04 -5.19 12.04
CA ASN A 153 0.84 -6.38 11.20
C ASN A 153 1.32 -6.16 9.76
N ALA A 154 1.03 -4.99 9.18
CA ALA A 154 1.53 -4.64 7.86
C ALA A 154 3.07 -4.60 7.81
N LEU A 155 3.71 -3.94 8.79
CA LEU A 155 5.17 -3.83 8.87
C LEU A 155 5.86 -5.17 9.15
N VAL A 156 5.23 -6.04 9.94
CA VAL A 156 5.75 -7.39 10.23
C VAL A 156 5.66 -8.28 8.98
N ALA A 157 4.60 -8.14 8.20
CA ALA A 157 4.40 -8.93 6.99
C ALA A 157 5.20 -8.41 5.78
N ALA A 158 5.63 -7.13 5.80
CA ALA A 158 6.27 -6.49 4.66
C ALA A 158 7.78 -6.79 4.56
N ASP A 159 8.28 -6.83 3.33
CA ASP A 159 9.71 -6.79 3.03
C ASP A 159 10.24 -5.35 3.09
N ALA A 160 9.39 -4.39 2.74
CA ALA A 160 9.78 -2.97 2.72
C ALA A 160 8.61 -2.01 2.97
N VAL A 161 8.94 -0.79 3.35
CA VAL A 161 7.98 0.30 3.60
C VAL A 161 8.18 1.43 2.59
N LEU A 162 7.13 1.79 1.87
CA LEU A 162 7.01 3.01 1.08
C LEU A 162 6.30 4.08 1.91
N ILE A 163 6.90 5.27 2.00
CA ILE A 163 6.37 6.36 2.82
C ILE A 163 5.94 7.53 1.93
N PRO A 164 4.64 7.73 1.71
CA PRO A 164 4.13 8.97 1.13
C PRO A 164 4.31 10.12 2.12
N LEU A 165 4.98 11.19 1.68
CA LEU A 165 5.28 12.38 2.48
C LEU A 165 4.71 13.61 1.81
N GLN A 166 3.68 14.21 2.42
CA GLN A 166 3.14 15.48 1.96
C GLN A 166 4.12 16.62 2.25
N CYS A 167 4.38 17.47 1.23
CA CYS A 167 5.32 18.58 1.35
C CYS A 167 4.69 19.78 2.11
N GLU A 168 4.66 19.68 3.45
CA GLU A 168 4.10 20.70 4.35
C GLU A 168 4.90 20.83 5.65
N PHE A 169 4.63 21.88 6.40
CA PHE A 169 5.24 22.11 7.71
C PHE A 169 5.00 20.89 8.64
N PHE A 170 5.95 20.50 9.47
CA PHE A 170 5.95 19.30 10.32
C PHE A 170 6.02 17.94 9.58
N ALA A 171 6.21 17.91 8.26
CA ALA A 171 6.31 16.65 7.54
C ALA A 171 7.46 15.76 8.05
N LEU A 172 8.62 16.34 8.33
CA LEU A 172 9.81 15.62 8.80
C LEU A 172 9.71 15.15 10.25
N GLU A 173 8.96 15.85 11.10
CA GLU A 173 8.73 15.42 12.48
C GLU A 173 7.92 14.11 12.52
N GLY A 174 6.80 14.06 11.81
CA GLY A 174 5.99 12.85 11.68
C GLY A 174 6.76 11.69 11.03
N LEU A 175 7.59 12.00 10.03
CA LEU A 175 8.46 11.01 9.39
C LEU A 175 9.46 10.41 10.39
N SER A 176 10.06 11.22 11.25
CA SER A 176 11.02 10.77 12.26
C SER A 176 10.39 9.81 13.29
N GLN A 177 9.10 10.01 13.64
CA GLN A 177 8.38 9.09 14.53
C GLN A 177 8.10 7.75 13.82
N LEU A 178 7.69 7.78 12.55
CA LEU A 178 7.45 6.57 11.76
C LEU A 178 8.76 5.76 11.59
N ILE A 179 9.88 6.41 11.27
CA ILE A 179 11.18 5.76 11.14
C ILE A 179 11.56 5.05 12.45
N ARG A 180 11.36 5.69 13.61
CA ARG A 180 11.60 5.03 14.92
C ARG A 180 10.73 3.79 15.11
N THR A 181 9.49 3.81 14.65
CA THR A 181 8.61 2.64 14.71
C THR A 181 9.10 1.53 13.78
N ILE A 182 9.49 1.85 12.55
CA ILE A 182 10.07 0.90 11.60
C ILE A 182 11.33 0.25 12.20
N GLU A 183 12.22 1.03 12.82
CA GLU A 183 13.41 0.51 13.48
C GLU A 183 13.09 -0.44 14.63
N ARG A 184 12.08 -0.14 15.45
CA ARG A 184 11.62 -1.03 16.52
C ARG A 184 11.06 -2.35 15.97
N VAL A 185 10.25 -2.28 14.92
CA VAL A 185 9.73 -3.49 14.24
C VAL A 185 10.89 -4.30 13.66
N ARG A 186 11.85 -3.66 13.02
CA ARG A 186 13.03 -4.32 12.46
C ARG A 186 13.87 -5.02 13.54
N GLN A 187 14.05 -4.40 14.69
CA GLN A 187 14.85 -4.96 15.78
C GLN A 187 14.19 -6.15 16.48
N HIS A 188 12.85 -6.18 16.59
CA HIS A 188 12.18 -7.12 17.46
C HIS A 188 11.23 -8.10 16.76
N LEU A 189 10.69 -7.74 15.59
CA LEU A 189 9.61 -8.49 14.95
C LEU A 189 9.94 -8.91 13.52
N ASN A 190 10.57 -8.03 12.72
CA ASN A 190 10.88 -8.30 11.32
C ASN A 190 12.28 -7.75 10.94
N PRO A 191 13.36 -8.52 11.16
CA PRO A 191 14.73 -8.06 10.87
C PRO A 191 15.00 -7.75 9.38
N LYS A 192 14.17 -8.27 8.46
CA LYS A 192 14.31 -8.04 7.01
C LYS A 192 13.66 -6.75 6.53
N LEU A 193 12.83 -6.11 7.38
CA LEU A 193 12.11 -4.91 6.99
C LEU A 193 13.04 -3.80 6.54
N ALA A 194 12.89 -3.35 5.30
CA ALA A 194 13.69 -2.28 4.71
C ALA A 194 12.85 -1.01 4.48
N LEU A 195 13.52 0.14 4.38
CA LEU A 195 12.89 1.35 3.86
C LEU A 195 12.95 1.30 2.33
N GLN A 196 11.81 1.09 1.66
CA GLN A 196 11.68 1.12 0.21
C GLN A 196 12.02 2.51 -0.35
N GLY A 197 11.46 3.51 0.27
CA GLY A 197 11.72 4.90 -0.05
C GLY A 197 10.60 5.84 0.41
N ILE A 198 10.86 7.13 0.17
CA ILE A 198 9.96 8.23 0.51
C ILE A 198 9.50 8.87 -0.80
N VAL A 199 8.20 8.92 -1.04
CA VAL A 199 7.61 9.62 -2.19
C VAL A 199 6.97 10.92 -1.74
N LEU A 200 7.42 12.02 -2.33
CA LEU A 200 6.87 13.35 -2.07
C LEU A 200 5.49 13.47 -2.75
N THR A 201 4.47 13.81 -1.97
CA THR A 201 3.08 13.91 -2.45
C THR A 201 2.54 15.33 -2.32
N MET A 202 1.50 15.62 -3.10
CA MET A 202 0.84 16.94 -3.15
C MET A 202 1.84 18.08 -3.37
N PHE A 203 2.89 17.79 -4.12
CA PHE A 203 3.95 18.74 -4.41
C PHE A 203 3.44 19.88 -5.29
N ASP A 204 3.58 21.12 -4.85
CA ASP A 204 3.23 22.31 -5.61
C ASP A 204 4.47 23.16 -5.85
N ARG A 205 4.95 23.18 -7.10
CA ARG A 205 6.13 23.99 -7.52
C ARG A 205 5.99 25.49 -7.31
N ARG A 206 4.76 25.99 -7.15
CA ARG A 206 4.49 27.41 -6.88
C ARG A 206 4.65 27.75 -5.41
N ASN A 207 4.79 26.74 -4.55
CA ASN A 207 4.90 26.91 -3.11
C ASN A 207 6.33 26.64 -2.66
N ASN A 208 7.03 27.68 -2.23
CA ASN A 208 8.40 27.60 -1.73
C ASN A 208 8.55 26.62 -0.56
N LEU A 209 7.51 26.41 0.25
CA LEU A 209 7.52 25.44 1.32
C LEU A 209 7.67 24.02 0.77
N SER A 210 7.01 23.70 -0.35
CA SER A 210 7.13 22.38 -0.97
C SER A 210 8.57 22.10 -1.42
N GLU A 211 9.24 23.09 -2.01
CA GLU A 211 10.66 22.98 -2.42
C GLU A 211 11.58 22.83 -1.21
N LEU A 212 11.34 23.59 -0.14
CA LEU A 212 12.12 23.54 1.08
C LEU A 212 12.03 22.15 1.74
N VAL A 213 10.80 21.65 1.94
CA VAL A 213 10.57 20.31 2.53
C VAL A 213 11.17 19.21 1.66
N ALA A 214 11.09 19.35 0.33
CA ALA A 214 11.70 18.40 -0.60
C ALA A 214 13.23 18.41 -0.50
N ALA A 215 13.85 19.59 -0.39
CA ALA A 215 15.29 19.74 -0.22
C ALA A 215 15.75 19.14 1.12
N ASP A 216 15.05 19.44 2.20
CA ASP A 216 15.33 18.89 3.54
C ASP A 216 15.19 17.35 3.55
N ALA A 217 14.10 16.81 2.98
CA ALA A 217 13.92 15.37 2.89
C ALA A 217 15.05 14.69 2.10
N ARG A 218 15.46 15.25 0.95
CA ARG A 218 16.58 14.75 0.16
C ARG A 218 17.91 14.90 0.88
N GLY A 219 18.12 15.99 1.59
CA GLY A 219 19.33 16.23 2.39
C GLY A 219 19.48 15.20 3.51
N PHE A 220 18.38 14.79 4.13
CA PHE A 220 18.39 13.85 5.26
C PHE A 220 18.40 12.37 4.84
N PHE A 221 17.64 12.02 3.79
CA PHE A 221 17.40 10.63 3.40
C PHE A 221 18.11 10.24 2.09
N GLY A 222 18.73 11.20 1.40
CA GLY A 222 19.50 10.96 0.17
C GLY A 222 18.69 10.18 -0.86
N ASP A 223 19.29 9.12 -1.37
CA ASP A 223 18.72 8.24 -2.41
C ASP A 223 17.45 7.48 -1.97
N ARG A 224 17.11 7.51 -0.68
CA ARG A 224 15.83 6.96 -0.19
C ARG A 224 14.63 7.80 -0.61
N VAL A 225 14.81 9.07 -0.98
CA VAL A 225 13.73 9.88 -1.57
C VAL A 225 13.64 9.57 -3.06
N TYR A 226 12.43 9.29 -3.54
CA TYR A 226 12.19 9.08 -4.97
C TYR A 226 12.42 10.37 -5.75
N ASP A 227 12.98 10.24 -6.96
CA ASP A 227 13.10 11.36 -7.90
C ASP A 227 11.73 11.83 -8.36
N THR A 228 10.84 10.84 -8.55
CA THR A 228 9.45 11.09 -8.90
C THR A 228 8.70 11.72 -7.75
N VAL A 229 8.05 12.87 -8.01
CA VAL A 229 7.14 13.55 -7.08
C VAL A 229 5.71 13.44 -7.60
N ILE A 230 4.75 13.29 -6.69
CA ILE A 230 3.31 13.30 -7.02
C ILE A 230 2.79 14.74 -6.87
N PRO A 231 2.40 15.39 -7.96
CA PRO A 231 1.97 16.78 -7.90
C PRO A 231 0.61 16.92 -7.22
N ARG A 232 0.34 18.09 -6.65
CA ARG A 232 -1.02 18.48 -6.29
C ARG A 232 -1.85 18.54 -7.57
N ASN A 233 -2.89 17.71 -7.69
CA ASN A 233 -3.68 17.58 -8.90
C ASN A 233 -5.14 17.26 -8.52
N VAL A 234 -6.07 18.08 -8.98
CA VAL A 234 -7.50 17.96 -8.66
C VAL A 234 -8.08 16.64 -9.19
N ARG A 235 -7.59 16.15 -10.33
CA ARG A 235 -8.03 14.89 -10.92
C ARG A 235 -7.76 13.68 -10.01
N ILE A 236 -6.65 13.71 -9.24
CA ILE A 236 -6.36 12.68 -8.22
C ILE A 236 -7.44 12.67 -7.12
N SER A 237 -7.94 13.86 -6.74
CA SER A 237 -8.96 14.00 -5.71
C SER A 237 -10.37 13.66 -6.22
N GLU A 238 -10.63 13.84 -7.50
CA GLU A 238 -11.93 13.52 -8.14
C GLU A 238 -12.11 12.04 -8.44
N ALA A 239 -11.05 11.35 -8.87
CA ALA A 239 -11.09 9.96 -9.31
C ALA A 239 -11.77 8.99 -8.30
N PRO A 240 -11.52 9.11 -6.97
CA PRO A 240 -12.17 8.27 -5.96
C PRO A 240 -13.69 8.36 -5.94
N SER A 241 -14.28 9.55 -6.22
CA SER A 241 -15.75 9.73 -6.28
C SER A 241 -16.40 8.98 -7.45
N HIS A 242 -15.60 8.52 -8.39
CA HIS A 242 -16.02 7.68 -9.52
C HIS A 242 -15.63 6.20 -9.34
N GLY A 243 -15.10 5.80 -8.18
CA GLY A 243 -14.63 4.44 -7.93
C GLY A 243 -13.50 4.00 -8.86
N LYS A 244 -12.65 4.93 -9.32
CA LYS A 244 -11.60 4.67 -10.30
C LYS A 244 -10.25 5.20 -9.86
N PRO A 245 -9.15 4.45 -10.06
CA PRO A 245 -7.81 5.01 -9.98
C PRO A 245 -7.61 6.13 -11.01
N ILE A 246 -6.66 7.04 -10.74
CA ILE A 246 -6.39 8.17 -11.63
C ILE A 246 -6.00 7.74 -13.05
N LEU A 247 -5.33 6.59 -13.20
CA LEU A 247 -4.91 6.07 -14.50
C LEU A 247 -6.10 5.72 -15.40
N LEU A 248 -7.22 5.27 -14.81
CA LEU A 248 -8.47 4.96 -15.52
C LEU A 248 -9.37 6.20 -15.64
N TYR A 249 -9.28 7.13 -14.70
CA TYR A 249 -10.08 8.34 -14.70
C TYR A 249 -9.56 9.38 -15.70
N ASP A 250 -8.25 9.67 -15.68
CA ASP A 250 -7.59 10.62 -16.59
C ASP A 250 -6.10 10.28 -16.75
N ILE A 251 -5.79 9.36 -17.67
CA ILE A 251 -4.42 8.92 -17.95
C ILE A 251 -3.48 10.05 -18.40
N ARG A 252 -4.04 11.15 -18.96
CA ARG A 252 -3.25 12.29 -19.46
C ARG A 252 -2.94 13.29 -18.35
N SER A 253 -3.56 13.17 -17.19
CA SER A 253 -3.32 14.09 -16.08
C SER A 253 -1.87 14.00 -15.57
N PRO A 254 -1.29 15.10 -15.09
CA PRO A 254 0.04 15.08 -14.47
C PRO A 254 0.14 14.08 -13.31
N GLY A 255 -0.97 13.87 -12.59
CA GLY A 255 -1.04 12.90 -11.49
C GLY A 255 -0.91 11.47 -11.97
N ALA A 256 -1.65 11.06 -13.00
CA ALA A 256 -1.55 9.73 -13.58
C ALA A 256 -0.13 9.45 -14.10
N GLN A 257 0.41 10.39 -14.87
CA GLN A 257 1.77 10.29 -15.40
C GLN A 257 2.85 10.20 -14.29
N ALA A 258 2.62 10.84 -13.15
CA ALA A 258 3.52 10.74 -12.01
C ALA A 258 3.50 9.35 -11.38
N TYR A 259 2.33 8.72 -11.23
CA TYR A 259 2.23 7.35 -10.71
C TYR A 259 2.82 6.30 -11.66
N VAL A 260 2.70 6.48 -12.97
CA VAL A 260 3.38 5.62 -13.95
C VAL A 260 4.90 5.72 -13.80
N ARG A 261 5.44 6.94 -13.67
CA ARG A 261 6.88 7.13 -13.41
C ARG A 261 7.31 6.56 -12.07
N LEU A 262 6.50 6.71 -11.02
CA LEU A 262 6.80 6.13 -9.71
C LEU A 262 6.88 4.60 -9.78
N ALA A 263 5.93 3.95 -10.44
CA ALA A 263 5.95 2.51 -10.64
C ALA A 263 7.22 2.04 -11.36
N ALA A 264 7.58 2.70 -12.45
CA ALA A 264 8.82 2.42 -13.17
C ALA A 264 10.07 2.62 -12.30
N GLU A 265 10.09 3.66 -11.45
CA GLU A 265 11.20 3.92 -10.53
C GLU A 265 11.27 2.88 -9.42
N VAL A 266 10.14 2.49 -8.83
CA VAL A 266 10.06 1.41 -7.82
C VAL A 266 10.64 0.11 -8.40
N LEU A 267 10.15 -0.34 -9.55
CA LEU A 267 10.60 -1.59 -10.17
C LEU A 267 12.08 -1.55 -10.57
N ARG A 268 12.57 -0.42 -11.05
CA ARG A 268 14.00 -0.26 -11.35
C ARG A 268 14.86 -0.41 -10.10
N ARG A 269 14.46 0.19 -8.96
CA ARG A 269 15.20 0.09 -7.69
C ARG A 269 15.20 -1.33 -7.15
N GLU A 270 14.07 -2.07 -7.28
CA GLU A 270 13.98 -3.48 -6.89
C GLU A 270 14.96 -4.35 -7.69
N ARG A 271 15.04 -4.18 -9.00
CA ARG A 271 15.99 -4.93 -9.86
C ARG A 271 17.46 -4.67 -9.55
N THR A 272 17.78 -3.54 -8.92
CA THR A 272 19.15 -3.19 -8.53
C THR A 272 19.52 -3.82 -7.17
N LEU A 273 18.53 -4.21 -6.38
CA LEU A 273 18.70 -4.81 -5.05
C LEU A 273 18.67 -6.36 -5.08
N ALA A 274 18.16 -6.96 -6.15
CA ALA A 274 18.14 -8.40 -6.42
C ALA A 274 19.43 -8.88 -7.08
#